data_4b0a0e43091d333565da62ce11de7fec
#
_entry.id   4b0a0e43091d333565da62ce11de7fec
#
_cell.length_a   1.000
_cell.length_b   1.000
_cell.length_c   1.000
_cell.angle_alpha   90.00
_cell.angle_beta   90.00
_cell.angle_gamma   90.00
#
_symmetry.space_group_name_H-M   'P 1'
#
loop_
_entity.id
_entity.type
_entity.pdbx_description
1 polymer ?
#
loop_
_entity_poly.entity_id
_entity_poly.type
_entity_poly.pdbx_seq_one_letter_code
_entity_poly.pdbx_strand_id
1 'polypeptide(L)' 'MNEVLPQQKLLLELLIMSGDIAVADDISNTILERTIIECEKRGWVKRSQFGAGFHKTTITESGREASGLKR' A
#
# COMPACT_ATOMS: atom_id res chain seq x y z
N MET A 1 9.50 11.31 -12.95
CA MET A 1 9.84 9.89 -13.15
C MET A 1 9.18 9.03 -12.10
N ASN A 2 8.49 7.99 -12.52
CA ASN A 2 7.69 7.18 -11.61
C ASN A 2 8.38 5.89 -11.27
N GLU A 3 9.54 6.03 -10.68
CA GLU A 3 10.29 4.86 -10.28
C GLU A 3 9.65 4.22 -9.06
N VAL A 4 9.45 2.92 -9.11
CA VAL A 4 8.87 2.15 -8.02
C VAL A 4 9.99 1.43 -7.31
N LEU A 5 10.19 1.76 -6.04
CA LEU A 5 11.24 1.13 -5.25
C LEU A 5 10.84 -0.31 -4.92
N PRO A 6 11.82 -1.19 -4.65
CA PRO A 6 11.51 -2.60 -4.40
C PRO A 6 10.50 -2.84 -3.29
N GLN A 7 10.60 -2.12 -2.17
CA GLN A 7 9.66 -2.32 -1.08
C GLN A 7 8.26 -1.84 -1.46
N GLN A 8 8.18 -0.80 -2.29
CA GLN A 8 6.89 -0.31 -2.76
C GLN A 8 6.26 -1.33 -3.68
N LYS A 9 7.04 -1.90 -4.57
CA LYS A 9 6.54 -2.90 -5.50
C LYS A 9 6.04 -4.13 -4.76
N LEU A 10 6.76 -4.55 -3.72
CA LEU A 10 6.32 -5.68 -2.92
C LEU A 10 4.97 -5.42 -2.28
N LEU A 11 4.78 -4.23 -1.74
CA LEU A 11 3.49 -3.89 -1.13
C LEU A 11 2.37 -3.91 -2.16
N LEU A 12 2.62 -3.31 -3.33
CA LEU A 12 1.60 -3.28 -4.37
C LEU A 12 1.25 -4.68 -4.85
N GLU A 13 2.25 -5.53 -5.04
CA GLU A 13 2.00 -6.90 -5.46
C GLU A 13 1.23 -7.67 -4.42
N LEU A 14 1.56 -7.45 -3.15
CA LEU A 14 0.83 -8.11 -2.07
C LEU A 14 -0.65 -7.72 -2.12
N LEU A 15 -0.94 -6.44 -2.31
CA LEU A 15 -2.32 -5.97 -2.36
C LEU A 15 -3.06 -6.53 -3.56
N ILE A 16 -2.38 -6.69 -4.69
CA ILE A 16 -3.00 -7.28 -5.87
C ILE A 16 -3.35 -8.75 -5.61
N MET A 17 -2.45 -9.47 -4.96
CA MET A 17 -2.62 -10.91 -4.78
C MET A 17 -3.57 -11.24 -3.63
N SER A 18 -3.52 -10.45 -2.56
CA SER A 18 -4.31 -10.74 -1.35
C SER A 18 -5.59 -9.93 -1.26
N GLY A 19 -5.70 -8.85 -2.02
CA GLY A 19 -6.77 -7.90 -1.81
C GLY A 19 -6.40 -6.93 -0.70
N ASP A 20 -7.40 -6.24 -0.18
CA ASP A 20 -7.17 -5.24 0.88
C ASP A 20 -6.60 -5.89 2.12
N ILE A 21 -5.72 -5.16 2.81
CA ILE A 21 -5.16 -5.68 4.05
C ILE A 21 -5.48 -4.73 5.20
N ALA A 22 -5.66 -5.32 6.37
CA ALA A 22 -5.87 -4.56 7.59
C ALA A 22 -4.51 -4.39 8.26
N VAL A 23 -4.17 -3.16 8.60
CA VAL A 23 -2.87 -2.81 9.16
C VAL A 23 -3.10 -2.17 10.51
N ALA A 24 -2.35 -2.59 11.52
CA ALA A 24 -2.45 -2.00 12.85
C ALA A 24 -1.98 -0.54 12.80
N ASP A 25 -2.67 0.32 13.55
CA ASP A 25 -2.32 1.73 13.58
C ASP A 25 -1.00 1.99 14.27
N ASP A 26 -0.51 1.04 15.08
CA ASP A 26 0.69 1.25 15.88
C ASP A 26 1.96 0.71 15.24
N ILE A 27 2.07 0.84 13.94
CA ILE A 27 3.26 0.40 13.20
C ILE A 27 4.24 1.55 12.97
N SER A 28 4.21 2.56 13.83
CA SER A 28 5.06 3.75 13.69
C SER A 28 6.52 3.36 13.58
N ASN A 29 7.23 4.07 12.70
CA ASN A 29 8.67 3.90 12.51
C ASN A 29 9.07 2.55 11.94
N THR A 30 8.14 1.83 11.35
CA THR A 30 8.47 0.59 10.66
C THR A 30 8.64 0.86 9.17
N ILE A 31 9.32 -0.06 8.50
CA ILE A 31 9.46 0.00 7.05
C ILE A 31 8.08 -0.10 6.39
N LEU A 32 7.21 -0.91 6.96
CA LEU A 32 5.87 -1.07 6.42
C LEU A 32 5.11 0.25 6.44
N GLU A 33 5.14 0.96 7.57
CA GLU A 33 4.45 2.23 7.64
C GLU A 33 5.01 3.22 6.63
N ARG A 34 6.34 3.31 6.57
CA ARG A 34 6.99 4.24 5.64
C ARG A 34 6.59 3.92 4.20
N THR A 35 6.57 2.63 3.85
CA THR A 35 6.24 2.22 2.51
C THR A 35 4.79 2.55 2.16
N ILE A 36 3.88 2.34 3.11
CA ILE A 36 2.47 2.66 2.90
C ILE A 36 2.31 4.17 2.67
N ILE A 37 2.98 4.98 3.50
CA ILE A 37 2.90 6.43 3.38
C ILE A 37 3.45 6.87 2.02
N GLU A 38 4.56 6.31 1.60
CA GLU A 38 5.15 6.65 0.30
C GLU A 38 4.19 6.32 -0.83
N CYS A 39 3.59 5.15 -0.79
CA CYS A 39 2.66 4.74 -1.83
C CYS A 39 1.39 5.58 -1.80
N GLU A 40 0.95 5.96 -0.60
CA GLU A 40 -0.23 6.81 -0.48
C GLU A 40 0.01 8.18 -1.10
N LYS A 41 1.19 8.74 -0.87
CA LYS A 41 1.54 10.04 -1.44
C LYS A 41 1.61 9.99 -2.97
N ARG A 42 1.95 8.83 -3.52
CA ARG A 42 2.00 8.66 -4.97
C ARG A 42 0.62 8.35 -5.55
N GLY A 43 -0.39 8.18 -4.71
CA GLY A 43 -1.72 7.84 -5.18
C GLY A 43 -1.89 6.39 -5.52
N TRP A 44 -0.96 5.54 -5.11
CA TRP A 44 -0.98 4.12 -5.44
C TRP A 44 -1.82 3.30 -4.48
N VAL A 45 -1.99 3.76 -3.24
CA VAL A 45 -2.83 3.09 -2.26
C VAL A 45 -3.68 4.11 -1.53
N LYS A 46 -4.77 3.63 -0.92
CA LYS A 46 -5.62 4.44 -0.06
C LYS A 46 -5.75 3.74 1.28
N ARG A 47 -5.88 4.53 2.32
CA ARG A 47 -6.11 4.01 3.65
C ARG A 47 -7.45 4.51 4.15
N SER A 48 -8.20 3.65 4.82
CA SER A 48 -9.46 4.04 5.45
C SER A 48 -9.54 3.40 6.82
N GLN A 49 -10.13 4.13 7.77
CA GLN A 49 -10.27 3.64 9.12
C GLN A 49 -11.11 2.38 9.11
N PHE A 50 -10.70 1.39 9.90
CA PHE A 50 -11.32 0.09 9.87
C PHE A 50 -11.24 -0.50 11.28
N GLY A 51 -12.29 -0.26 12.07
CA GLY A 51 -12.30 -0.72 13.44
C GLY A 51 -11.34 0.07 14.32
N ALA A 52 -11.30 -0.29 15.59
CA ALA A 52 -10.45 0.38 16.55
C ALA A 52 -9.03 -0.16 16.44
N GLY A 53 -8.09 0.75 16.20
CA GLY A 53 -6.68 0.39 16.17
C GLY A 53 -6.20 -0.18 14.85
N PHE A 54 -7.04 -0.16 13.81
CA PHE A 54 -6.67 -0.70 12.50
C PHE A 54 -7.13 0.22 11.39
N HIS A 55 -6.44 0.16 10.27
CA HIS A 55 -6.94 0.77 9.04
C HIS A 55 -6.76 -0.20 7.89
N LYS A 56 -7.58 -0.04 6.87
CA LYS A 56 -7.56 -0.89 5.69
C LYS A 56 -6.74 -0.20 4.60
N THR A 57 -5.82 -0.93 3.99
CA THR A 57 -5.01 -0.44 2.89
C THR A 57 -5.49 -1.09 1.60
N THR A 58 -5.81 -0.26 0.61
CA THR A 58 -6.38 -0.70 -0.66
C THR A 58 -5.54 -0.17 -1.80
N ILE A 59 -5.29 -0.99 -2.80
CA ILE A 59 -4.55 -0.54 -3.98
C ILE A 59 -5.49 0.24 -4.90
N THR A 60 -4.96 1.27 -5.55
CA THR A 60 -5.71 2.06 -6.52
C THR A 60 -5.41 1.56 -7.94
N GLU A 61 -6.13 2.11 -8.91
CA GLU A 61 -5.85 1.83 -10.32
C GLU A 61 -4.42 2.22 -10.66
N SER A 62 -3.99 3.41 -10.21
CA SER A 62 -2.62 3.86 -10.43
C SER A 62 -1.60 2.92 -9.80
N GLY A 63 -1.93 2.37 -8.62
CA GLY A 63 -1.04 1.42 -7.97
C GLY A 63 -0.89 0.15 -8.77
N ARG A 64 -1.98 -0.34 -9.35
CA ARG A 64 -1.91 -1.53 -10.19
C ARG A 64 -1.02 -1.30 -11.40
N GLU A 65 -1.13 -0.12 -12.01
CA GLU A 65 -0.30 0.21 -13.15
C GLU A 65 1.15 0.35 -12.76
N ALA A 66 1.42 0.97 -11.60
CA ALA A 66 2.78 1.17 -11.14
C ALA A 66 3.48 -0.15 -10.85
N SER A 67 2.74 -1.15 -10.38
CA SER A 67 3.33 -2.45 -10.06
C SER A 67 3.76 -3.20 -11.31
N GLY A 68 3.15 -2.91 -12.44
CA GLY A 68 3.40 -3.63 -13.67
C GLY A 68 2.79 -5.02 -13.69
N LEU A 69 2.07 -5.38 -12.65
CA LEU A 69 1.44 -6.69 -12.54
C LEU A 69 -0.01 -6.58 -12.96
N LYS A 70 -0.35 -7.20 -14.07
CA LYS A 70 -1.71 -7.15 -14.60
C LYS A 70 -2.49 -8.39 -14.21
N ARG A 71 -3.64 -8.18 -13.59
CA ARG A 71 -4.50 -9.27 -13.18
C ARG A 71 -5.92 -8.96 -13.55
#